data_02b44d389156f5c44e6beb0a0a2752f1
#
_entry.id   02b44d389156f5c44e6beb0a0a2752f1
#
_cell.length_a   1.000
_cell.length_b   1.000
_cell.length_c   1.000
_cell.angle_alpha   90.00
_cell.angle_beta   90.00
_cell.angle_gamma   90.00
#
_symmetry.space_group_name_H-M   'P 1'
#
loop_
_entity.id
_entity.type
_entity.pdbx_description
1 polymer ?
#
loop_
_entity_poly.entity_id
_entity_poly.type
_entity_poly.pdbx_seq_one_letter_code
_entity_poly.pdbx_strand_id
1 'polypeptide(L)'
;MEIRFTLEREGDYAGAEYGFSWVQTDGKGTLRDSRGMYYTDREEYELRVVPDLYVSDPLTWRFTLWYRPTGSDDPSLRFIVTDNFGQRQEVECSFRLTEPDNAV
;
A
#
# COMPACT_ATOMS: atom_id res chain seq x y z
N MET A 1 10.66 -0.44 -5.70
CA MET A 1 9.70 0.04 -6.72
C MET A 1 8.62 0.87 -6.06
N GLU A 2 8.12 1.81 -6.78
CA GLU A 2 7.13 2.76 -6.30
C GLU A 2 5.72 2.24 -6.56
N ILE A 3 4.86 2.27 -5.55
CA ILE A 3 3.46 1.88 -5.69
C ILE A 3 2.60 3.07 -5.31
N ARG A 4 1.81 3.54 -6.24
CA ARG A 4 0.90 4.67 -6.05
C ARG A 4 -0.49 4.17 -5.77
N PHE A 5 -1.08 4.70 -4.71
CA PHE A 5 -2.42 4.32 -4.26
C PHE A 5 -3.38 5.48 -4.43
N THR A 6 -4.59 5.15 -4.84
CA THR A 6 -5.70 6.11 -4.87
C THR A 6 -6.85 5.47 -4.11
N LEU A 7 -7.30 6.13 -3.06
CA LEU A 7 -8.49 5.72 -2.31
C LEU A 7 -9.64 6.62 -2.75
N GLU A 8 -10.64 6.02 -3.39
CA GLU A 8 -11.83 6.74 -3.80
C GLU A 8 -12.93 6.44 -2.79
N ARG A 9 -13.50 7.50 -2.22
CA ARG A 9 -14.55 7.41 -1.23
C ARG A 9 -15.90 7.69 -1.86
N GLU A 10 -16.92 6.95 -1.44
CA GLU A 10 -18.28 7.17 -1.94
C GLU A 10 -18.93 8.40 -1.32
N GLY A 11 -18.43 8.83 -0.17
CA GLY A 11 -18.95 10.01 0.50
C GLY A 11 -17.96 10.53 1.52
N ASP A 12 -18.12 11.79 1.91
CA ASP A 12 -17.30 12.43 2.92
C ASP A 12 -18.02 12.32 4.26
N TYR A 13 -17.79 11.21 4.96
CA TYR A 13 -18.44 10.94 6.22
C TYR A 13 -17.63 11.48 7.37
N ALA A 14 -18.25 12.31 8.20
CA ALA A 14 -17.63 12.85 9.39
C ALA A 14 -17.21 11.71 10.31
N GLY A 15 -16.00 11.79 10.85
CA GLY A 15 -15.47 10.78 11.75
C GLY A 15 -14.95 9.53 11.06
N ALA A 16 -14.88 9.50 9.74
CA ALA A 16 -14.32 8.37 9.03
C ALA A 16 -12.82 8.28 9.27
N GLU A 17 -12.37 7.11 9.67
CA GLU A 17 -10.95 6.82 9.88
C GLU A 17 -10.59 5.58 9.09
N TYR A 18 -9.42 5.60 8.45
CA TYR A 18 -8.97 4.52 7.60
C TYR A 18 -7.70 3.89 8.15
N GLY A 19 -7.69 2.57 8.12
CA GLY A 19 -6.50 1.80 8.42
C GLY A 19 -6.05 1.06 7.18
N PHE A 20 -4.78 0.70 7.12
CA PHE A 20 -4.29 -0.16 6.06
C PHE A 20 -3.33 -1.19 6.63
N SER A 21 -3.24 -2.31 5.93
CA SER A 21 -2.26 -3.33 6.21
C SER A 21 -1.83 -3.94 4.89
N TRP A 22 -0.73 -4.67 4.92
CA TRP A 22 -0.27 -5.41 3.75
C TRP A 22 0.15 -6.80 4.16
N VAL A 23 0.01 -7.72 3.23
CA VAL A 23 0.35 -9.13 3.46
C VAL A 23 1.22 -9.59 2.30
N GLN A 24 2.39 -10.14 2.61
CA GLN A 24 3.24 -10.77 1.62
C GLN A 24 2.67 -12.17 1.36
N THR A 25 2.07 -12.35 0.20
CA THR A 25 1.44 -13.64 -0.14
C THR A 25 2.41 -14.58 -0.85
N ASP A 26 3.35 -14.03 -1.61
CA ASP A 26 4.42 -14.80 -2.25
C ASP A 26 5.70 -13.97 -2.22
N GLY A 27 6.83 -14.66 -2.17
CA GLY A 27 8.12 -14.02 -2.16
C GLY A 27 8.42 -13.34 -0.84
N LYS A 28 9.41 -12.44 -0.85
CA LYS A 28 9.85 -11.69 0.32
C LYS A 28 10.17 -10.26 -0.08
N GLY A 29 9.93 -9.34 0.82
CA GLY A 29 10.26 -7.97 0.57
C GLY A 29 9.98 -7.07 1.76
N THR A 30 10.26 -5.78 1.56
CA THR A 30 10.01 -4.75 2.57
C THR A 30 9.18 -3.63 1.95
N LEU A 31 8.36 -3.00 2.77
CA LEU A 31 7.52 -1.89 2.38
C LEU A 31 7.84 -0.69 3.26
N ARG A 32 8.07 0.47 2.66
CA ARG A 32 8.38 1.69 3.40
C ARG A 32 7.66 2.90 2.82
N ASP A 33 7.61 3.96 3.61
CA ASP A 33 7.07 5.23 3.16
C ASP A 33 8.19 6.19 2.70
N SER A 34 7.82 7.43 2.37
CA SER A 34 8.77 8.42 1.87
C SER A 34 9.79 8.88 2.91
N ARG A 35 9.53 8.66 4.19
CA ARG A 35 10.47 8.97 5.25
C ARG A 35 11.42 7.83 5.56
N GLY A 36 11.21 6.66 4.94
CA GLY A 36 12.00 5.48 5.21
C GLY A 36 11.48 4.64 6.35
N MET A 37 10.28 4.91 6.86
CA MET A 37 9.67 4.07 7.88
C MET A 37 9.16 2.79 7.23
N TYR A 38 9.54 1.65 7.80
CA TYR A 38 9.10 0.35 7.30
C TYR A 38 7.81 -0.06 7.97
N TYR A 39 6.93 -0.66 7.18
CA TYR A 39 5.66 -1.19 7.67
C TYR A 39 5.75 -2.70 7.78
N THR A 40 5.35 -3.22 8.93
CA THR A 40 5.44 -4.66 9.21
C THR A 40 4.30 -5.40 8.53
N ASP A 41 4.65 -6.51 7.88
CA ASP A 41 3.70 -7.41 7.25
C ASP A 41 2.65 -7.85 8.28
N ARG A 42 1.39 -7.75 7.91
CA ARG A 42 0.22 -8.18 8.69
C ARG A 42 -0.12 -7.29 9.89
N GLU A 43 0.53 -6.15 10.06
CA GLU A 43 0.14 -5.16 11.05
C GLU A 43 -0.74 -4.10 10.43
N GLU A 44 -1.71 -3.61 11.18
CA GLU A 44 -2.58 -2.54 10.74
C GLU A 44 -2.03 -1.19 11.18
N TYR A 45 -2.06 -0.23 10.29
CA TYR A 45 -1.59 1.13 10.52
C TYR A 45 -2.70 2.11 10.16
N GLU A 46 -2.73 3.25 10.84
CA GLU A 46 -3.63 4.32 10.42
C GLU A 46 -3.13 4.92 9.11
N LEU A 47 -4.02 5.13 8.15
CA LEU A 47 -3.64 5.67 6.87
C LEU A 47 -3.03 7.08 7.00
N ARG A 48 -3.42 7.80 8.02
CA ARG A 48 -2.89 9.15 8.29
C ARG A 48 -1.42 9.20 8.65
N VAL A 49 -0.80 8.08 9.02
CA VAL A 49 0.63 8.08 9.35
C VAL A 49 1.50 8.12 8.09
N VAL A 50 0.92 7.86 6.92
CA VAL A 50 1.68 7.92 5.67
C VAL A 50 2.02 9.37 5.36
N PRO A 51 3.32 9.73 5.30
CA PRO A 51 3.71 11.14 5.25
C PRO A 51 3.36 11.85 3.96
N ASP A 52 3.22 11.15 2.85
CA ASP A 52 2.88 11.77 1.58
C ASP A 52 1.41 11.58 1.20
N LEU A 53 0.57 11.30 2.20
CA LEU A 53 -0.87 11.25 1.98
C LEU A 53 -1.35 12.61 1.49
N TYR A 54 -1.93 12.62 0.31
CA TYR A 54 -2.43 13.82 -0.33
C TYR A 54 -3.93 13.69 -0.57
N VAL A 55 -4.68 14.65 -0.04
CA VAL A 55 -6.13 14.70 -0.19
C VAL A 55 -6.45 15.77 -1.21
N SER A 56 -6.65 15.37 -2.47
CA SER A 56 -6.92 16.31 -3.56
C SER A 56 -8.32 16.90 -3.46
N ASP A 57 -9.25 16.09 -2.95
CA ASP A 57 -10.61 16.50 -2.62
C ASP A 57 -11.15 15.54 -1.54
N PRO A 58 -12.29 15.82 -0.92
CA PRO A 58 -12.79 14.97 0.17
C PRO A 58 -13.01 13.52 -0.21
N LEU A 59 -13.17 13.23 -1.50
CA LEU A 59 -13.50 11.89 -1.98
C LEU A 59 -12.30 11.13 -2.55
N THR A 60 -11.16 11.80 -2.73
CA THR A 60 -9.98 11.17 -3.36
C THR A 60 -8.73 11.42 -2.55
N TRP A 61 -8.18 10.36 -1.99
CA TRP A 61 -6.95 10.39 -1.22
C TRP A 61 -5.88 9.61 -1.97
N ARG A 62 -4.67 10.16 -2.03
CA ARG A 62 -3.56 9.53 -2.74
C ARG A 62 -2.35 9.42 -1.83
N PHE A 63 -1.62 8.32 -1.96
CA PHE A 63 -0.37 8.14 -1.24
C PHE A 63 0.51 7.16 -2.01
N THR A 64 1.80 7.14 -1.65
CA THR A 64 2.79 6.30 -2.30
C THR A 64 3.58 5.54 -1.26
N LEU A 65 3.83 4.27 -1.54
CA LEU A 65 4.71 3.43 -0.74
C LEU A 65 5.76 2.82 -1.66
N TRP A 66 6.89 2.44 -1.10
CA TRP A 66 7.99 1.83 -1.85
C TRP A 66 8.20 0.41 -1.39
N TYR A 67 8.15 -0.50 -2.34
CA TYR A 67 8.36 -1.92 -2.10
C TYR A 67 9.70 -2.34 -2.66
N ARG A 68 10.45 -3.10 -1.87
CA ARG A 68 11.73 -3.68 -2.29
C ARG A 68 11.69 -5.19 -2.11
N PRO A 69 11.73 -5.96 -3.21
CA PRO A 69 11.84 -7.41 -3.09
C PRO A 69 13.21 -7.78 -2.54
N THR A 70 13.25 -8.75 -1.62
CA THR A 70 14.49 -9.21 -1.00
C THR A 70 14.77 -10.68 -1.28
N GLY A 71 13.79 -11.40 -1.82
CA GLY A 71 13.95 -12.80 -2.21
C GLY A 71 14.17 -12.97 -3.71
N SER A 72 14.26 -14.19 -4.14
CA SER A 72 14.44 -14.53 -5.56
C SER A 72 13.14 -14.89 -6.27
N ASP A 73 12.06 -15.12 -5.52
CA ASP A 73 10.77 -15.44 -6.10
C ASP A 73 10.01 -14.17 -6.49
N ASP A 74 9.18 -14.25 -7.51
CA ASP A 74 8.33 -13.15 -7.89
C ASP A 74 7.38 -12.80 -6.74
N PRO A 75 7.39 -11.57 -6.24
CA PRO A 75 6.59 -11.24 -5.07
C PRO A 75 5.14 -10.97 -5.41
N SER A 76 4.26 -11.30 -4.48
CA SER A 76 2.86 -10.93 -4.51
C SER A 76 2.47 -10.35 -3.17
N LEU A 77 1.73 -9.26 -3.20
CA LEU A 77 1.30 -8.53 -2.03
C LEU A 77 -0.20 -8.35 -2.07
N ARG A 78 -0.80 -8.29 -0.90
CA ARG A 78 -2.20 -7.88 -0.75
C ARG A 78 -2.24 -6.65 0.13
N PHE A 79 -2.90 -5.60 -0.34
CA PHE A 79 -3.13 -4.39 0.43
C PHE A 79 -4.58 -4.37 0.87
N ILE A 80 -4.79 -4.04 2.12
CA ILE A 80 -6.10 -4.05 2.74
C ILE A 80 -6.34 -2.69 3.36
N VAL A 81 -7.45 -2.05 2.99
CA VAL A 81 -7.88 -0.78 3.58
C VAL A 81 -9.20 -1.01 4.26
N THR A 82 -9.29 -0.60 5.51
CA THR A 82 -10.51 -0.71 6.30
C THR A 82 -10.90 0.66 6.82
N ASP A 83 -12.18 0.84 7.15
CA ASP A 83 -12.62 2.03 7.85
C ASP A 83 -13.28 1.65 9.18
N ASN A 84 -13.61 2.67 9.96
CA ASN A 84 -14.24 2.46 11.26
C ASN A 84 -15.74 2.22 11.16
N PHE A 85 -16.30 2.15 9.95
CA PHE A 85 -17.71 1.81 9.71
C PHE A 85 -17.89 0.37 9.24
N GLY A 86 -16.82 -0.43 9.23
CA GLY A 86 -16.89 -1.84 8.86
C GLY A 86 -16.67 -2.13 7.40
N GLN A 87 -16.26 -1.15 6.59
CA GLN A 87 -15.97 -1.38 5.18
C GLN A 87 -14.52 -1.86 5.01
N ARG A 88 -14.30 -2.66 3.98
CA ARG A 88 -12.99 -3.24 3.70
C ARG A 88 -12.80 -3.39 2.20
N GLN A 89 -11.62 -3.01 1.72
CA GLN A 89 -11.21 -3.23 0.33
C GLN A 89 -9.86 -3.91 0.33
N GLU A 90 -9.69 -4.83 -0.62
CA GLU A 90 -8.44 -5.55 -0.79
C GLU A 90 -7.99 -5.45 -2.24
N VAL A 91 -6.68 -5.24 -2.43
CA VAL A 91 -6.08 -5.17 -3.75
C VAL A 91 -4.86 -6.07 -3.75
N GLU A 92 -4.76 -6.94 -4.75
CA GLU A 92 -3.60 -7.80 -4.91
C GLU A 92 -2.69 -7.22 -5.99
N CYS A 93 -1.39 -7.23 -5.70
CA CYS A 93 -0.36 -6.80 -6.63
C CYS A 93 0.66 -7.91 -6.77
N SER A 94 0.97 -8.24 -8.01
CA SER A 94 2.00 -9.24 -8.32
C SER A 94 3.05 -8.60 -9.20
N PHE A 95 4.30 -8.90 -8.92
CA PHE A 95 5.41 -8.33 -9.65
C PHE A 95 6.25 -9.45 -10.23
N ARG A 96 6.87 -9.17 -11.36
CA ARG A 96 7.79 -10.11 -11.97
C ARG A 96 9.20 -9.59 -11.80
N LEU A 97 10.06 -10.40 -11.17
CA LEU A 97 11.47 -10.07 -11.02
C LEU A 97 12.19 -10.45 -12.30
N THR A 98 12.40 -9.46 -13.17
CA THR A 98 13.12 -9.69 -14.41
C THR A 98 14.53 -9.15 -14.27
N GLU A 99 15.45 -9.77 -15.03
CA GLU A 99 16.79 -9.23 -15.14
C GLU A 99 16.72 -7.89 -15.83
N PRO A 100 17.39 -6.94 -15.28
CA PRO A 100 17.38 -5.65 -15.94
C PRO A 100 18.15 -5.77 -17.21
N ASP A 101 17.96 -5.53 -18.08
CA ASP A 101 18.44 -5.46 -19.13
C ASP A 101 18.80 -6.19 -19.87
N ASN A 102 18.48 -6.76 -19.68
CA ASN A 102 18.68 -7.61 -20.39
C ASN A 102 18.49 -7.35 -21.63
N ALA A 103 18.28 -6.59 -21.69
CA ALA A 103 17.94 -6.34 -22.71
C ALA A 103 18.79 -5.76 -23.42
N VAL A 104 19.27 -5.70 -23.43
CA VAL A 104 19.87 -5.23 -24.12
C VAL A 104 20.26 -5.24 -24.52
#